data_fe08f74325a621c9866b3f655963196c
#
_entry.id   fe08f74325a621c9866b3f655963196c
#
_cell.length_a   1.000
_cell.length_b   1.000
_cell.length_c   1.000
_cell.angle_alpha   90.00
_cell.angle_beta   90.00
_cell.angle_gamma   90.00
#
_symmetry.space_group_name_H-M   'P 1'
#
loop_
_entity.id
_entity.type
_entity.pdbx_description
1 polymer ?
#
loop_
_entity_poly.entity_id
_entity_poly.type
_entity_poly.pdbx_seq_one_letter_code
_entity_poly.pdbx_strand_id
1 'polypeptide(L)'
;MKTKFIFVLGGVMSGLGKGISASSIGYLLKSAGLKVNILKLDPYLNVDPGTMNPYQHGEVFVLDDGSETDLDLGHYERFIDENMSSMNNATAGQVYSTVLDKERSGSYLGETVQVIPHITDEIKGRMNALGKSKKYDVVICEVGGTVGDIESLPFLEAIRQLSLDLGHQNSLIIHLTLLPFIDASGELKTKPTQHSVMKLREIGLTPDFIFCRTQNKVTKDIKDKLALFCNVQASHVIENRDVSSIYEVPLLLEEQNITKKICQRLGLKNKPSIDKLKNFIKTYKNPGSAIKIAMCGKYTELHDAYKSITESFIHAGVENNTKVEIVWVNTEKIKNDKQAHKAFDNIDGILIPGGFGSRGAEGKILTSKYARENNVPFLGICLGLQCAVIDYARNVCNIKDANSAEFKPKAKHKVINLMESQRAIKLKGGTMRLGSYDCDIEVGTKAFSVYRKKSISERHRHRYEVNNKYVNKMKKKGLIFSGMNEKLGVVEIIELKNHPWFVGCQFHPELKSRVDKAHPLFREFVKASLKESRK
;
A
#
# COMPACT_ATOMS: atom_id res chain seq x y z
N MET A 1 25.91 14.90 -8.12
CA MET A 1 24.88 15.92 -8.34
C MET A 1 24.18 16.17 -7.00
N LYS A 2 23.74 17.39 -6.67
CA LYS A 2 22.97 17.64 -5.43
C LYS A 2 21.56 17.08 -5.62
N THR A 3 21.04 16.32 -4.66
CA THR A 3 19.67 15.78 -4.71
C THR A 3 18.65 16.90 -4.85
N LYS A 4 17.67 16.75 -5.74
CA LYS A 4 16.57 17.70 -5.96
C LYS A 4 15.37 17.31 -5.10
N PHE A 5 14.62 18.30 -4.64
CA PHE A 5 13.43 18.09 -3.83
C PHE A 5 12.17 18.57 -4.56
N ILE A 6 11.14 17.77 -4.54
CA ILE A 6 9.80 18.12 -5.03
C ILE A 6 8.84 18.04 -3.85
N PHE A 7 8.24 19.16 -3.47
CA PHE A 7 7.25 19.21 -2.41
C PHE A 7 5.85 19.16 -3.00
N VAL A 8 5.08 18.13 -2.64
CA VAL A 8 3.70 17.93 -3.08
C VAL A 8 2.76 18.29 -1.94
N LEU A 9 2.06 19.40 -2.11
CA LEU A 9 1.16 19.99 -1.12
C LEU A 9 -0.28 19.92 -1.65
N GLY A 10 -1.26 19.97 -0.78
CA GLY A 10 -2.66 20.00 -1.17
C GLY A 10 -3.45 21.06 -0.44
N GLY A 11 -4.44 21.62 -1.10
CA GLY A 11 -5.35 22.58 -0.51
C GLY A 11 -6.80 22.29 -0.86
N VAL A 12 -7.70 23.09 -0.33
CA VAL A 12 -9.16 23.01 -0.48
C VAL A 12 -9.79 21.88 0.35
N MET A 13 -9.38 20.62 0.16
CA MET A 13 -9.93 19.46 0.89
C MET A 13 -8.97 18.27 0.86
N SER A 14 -9.21 17.28 1.72
CA SER A 14 -8.55 15.98 1.68
C SER A 14 -9.04 15.13 0.48
N GLY A 15 -8.34 14.04 0.17
CA GLY A 15 -8.77 13.11 -0.89
C GLY A 15 -8.54 13.58 -2.33
N LEU A 16 -7.78 14.67 -2.54
CA LEU A 16 -7.47 15.19 -3.90
C LEU A 16 -6.52 14.30 -4.70
N GLY A 17 -5.92 13.27 -4.08
CA GLY A 17 -5.00 12.36 -4.76
C GLY A 17 -3.55 12.84 -4.75
N LYS A 18 -3.08 13.49 -3.66
CA LYS A 18 -1.66 13.86 -3.48
C LYS A 18 -0.74 12.66 -3.61
N GLY A 19 -1.01 11.57 -2.89
CA GLY A 19 -0.22 10.35 -2.93
C GLY A 19 -0.13 9.75 -4.33
N ILE A 20 -1.23 9.70 -5.07
CA ILE A 20 -1.26 9.22 -6.45
C ILE A 20 -0.49 10.16 -7.39
N SER A 21 -0.61 11.48 -7.20
CA SER A 21 0.15 12.46 -8.00
C SER A 21 1.66 12.36 -7.72
N ALA A 22 2.06 12.24 -6.45
CA ALA A 22 3.45 12.02 -6.04
C ALA A 22 4.02 10.72 -6.62
N SER A 23 3.26 9.61 -6.51
CA SER A 23 3.61 8.31 -7.10
C SER A 23 3.75 8.39 -8.62
N SER A 24 2.83 9.10 -9.29
CA SER A 24 2.83 9.27 -10.76
C SER A 24 4.04 10.06 -11.23
N ILE A 25 4.38 11.15 -10.55
CA ILE A 25 5.59 11.94 -10.81
C ILE A 25 6.84 11.07 -10.56
N GLY A 26 6.85 10.32 -9.46
CA GLY A 26 7.92 9.39 -9.13
C GLY A 26 8.14 8.35 -10.23
N TYR A 27 7.06 7.73 -10.73
CA TYR A 27 7.09 6.78 -11.84
C TYR A 27 7.67 7.42 -13.11
N LEU A 28 7.19 8.60 -13.49
CA LEU A 28 7.64 9.30 -14.69
C LEU A 28 9.13 9.68 -14.61
N LEU A 29 9.58 10.20 -13.49
CA LEU A 29 10.99 10.54 -13.29
C LEU A 29 11.89 9.29 -13.25
N LYS A 30 11.42 8.20 -12.62
CA LYS A 30 12.13 6.91 -12.63
C LYS A 30 12.19 6.31 -14.05
N SER A 31 11.09 6.38 -14.80
CA SER A 31 11.06 5.94 -16.21
C SER A 31 11.98 6.77 -17.12
N ALA A 32 12.32 7.97 -16.69
CA ALA A 32 13.33 8.83 -17.32
C ALA A 32 14.78 8.49 -16.89
N GLY A 33 14.99 7.43 -16.11
CA GLY A 33 16.30 6.98 -15.66
C GLY A 33 16.84 7.68 -14.41
N LEU A 34 16.03 8.47 -13.71
CA LEU A 34 16.40 9.10 -12.45
C LEU A 34 16.18 8.16 -11.26
N LYS A 35 17.03 8.23 -10.25
CA LYS A 35 16.83 7.55 -8.97
C LYS A 35 15.92 8.39 -8.10
N VAL A 36 14.73 7.88 -7.81
CA VAL A 36 13.67 8.61 -7.11
C VAL A 36 13.29 7.91 -5.83
N ASN A 37 13.03 8.68 -4.77
CA ASN A 37 12.39 8.19 -3.56
C ASN A 37 11.30 9.17 -3.10
N ILE A 38 10.37 8.70 -2.28
CA ILE A 38 9.23 9.48 -1.80
C ILE A 38 9.20 9.45 -0.28
N LEU A 39 8.97 10.60 0.35
CA LEU A 39 8.79 10.79 1.79
C LEU A 39 7.37 11.26 2.04
N LYS A 40 6.66 10.56 2.92
CA LYS A 40 5.36 10.96 3.46
C LYS A 40 5.55 11.76 4.74
N LEU A 41 4.93 12.91 4.83
CA LEU A 41 4.86 13.76 6.02
C LEU A 41 3.41 13.85 6.47
N ASP A 42 3.07 13.20 7.60
CA ASP A 42 1.71 13.12 8.11
C ASP A 42 1.53 14.05 9.32
N PRO A 43 0.63 15.04 9.24
CA PRO A 43 0.49 16.04 10.31
C PRO A 43 -0.27 15.55 11.55
N TYR A 44 -0.84 14.33 11.54
CA TYR A 44 -1.53 13.80 12.71
C TYR A 44 -0.56 13.40 13.84
N LEU A 45 -1.08 13.40 15.10
CA LEU A 45 -0.30 13.13 16.31
C LEU A 45 -0.10 11.64 16.64
N ASN A 46 -0.68 10.73 15.88
CA ASN A 46 -0.40 9.30 16.07
C ASN A 46 1.07 9.02 15.75
N VAL A 47 1.72 8.22 16.58
CA VAL A 47 3.13 7.83 16.35
C VAL A 47 3.25 6.93 15.13
N ASP A 48 2.31 5.99 15.00
CA ASP A 48 2.15 5.11 13.83
C ASP A 48 0.67 4.78 13.59
N PRO A 49 0.28 4.32 12.40
CA PRO A 49 -1.10 3.94 12.07
C PRO A 49 -1.49 2.52 12.52
N GLY A 50 -0.60 1.74 13.12
CA GLY A 50 -0.83 0.33 13.45
C GLY A 50 -2.02 0.07 14.37
N THR A 51 -2.39 1.04 15.21
CA THR A 51 -3.55 0.99 16.11
C THR A 51 -4.76 1.77 15.60
N MET A 52 -4.65 2.44 14.46
CA MET A 52 -5.73 3.24 13.88
C MET A 52 -6.86 2.36 13.33
N ASN A 53 -8.06 2.92 13.32
CA ASN A 53 -9.23 2.22 12.77
C ASN A 53 -9.17 2.20 11.22
N PRO A 54 -9.23 1.02 10.58
CA PRO A 54 -9.24 0.91 9.12
C PRO A 54 -10.36 1.71 8.42
N TYR A 55 -11.45 1.99 9.11
CA TYR A 55 -12.54 2.84 8.57
C TYR A 55 -12.13 4.31 8.37
N GLN A 56 -11.10 4.78 9.06
CA GLN A 56 -10.61 6.16 8.95
C GLN A 56 -9.38 6.29 8.04
N HIS A 57 -8.49 5.29 8.06
CA HIS A 57 -7.19 5.36 7.40
C HIS A 57 -6.97 4.28 6.33
N GLY A 58 -7.95 3.37 6.13
CA GLY A 58 -7.82 2.26 5.19
C GLY A 58 -6.86 1.18 5.69
N GLU A 59 -6.11 0.60 4.76
CA GLU A 59 -5.14 -0.45 5.02
C GLU A 59 -3.90 0.07 5.76
N VAL A 60 -3.41 -0.70 6.73
CA VAL A 60 -2.07 -0.51 7.32
C VAL A 60 -1.05 -1.19 6.43
N PHE A 61 -0.15 -0.41 5.83
CA PHE A 61 0.91 -0.92 4.97
C PHE A 61 2.20 -1.14 5.77
N VAL A 62 2.75 -2.35 5.72
CA VAL A 62 3.96 -2.73 6.47
C VAL A 62 5.17 -2.73 5.55
N LEU A 63 6.24 -2.06 5.99
CA LEU A 63 7.51 -1.96 5.27
C LEU A 63 8.45 -3.12 5.61
N ASP A 64 9.57 -3.22 4.89
CA ASP A 64 10.55 -4.30 5.11
C ASP A 64 11.18 -4.25 6.50
N ASP A 65 11.36 -3.07 7.08
CA ASP A 65 11.93 -2.87 8.43
C ASP A 65 10.90 -3.04 9.57
N GLY A 66 9.66 -3.39 9.24
CA GLY A 66 8.58 -3.62 10.21
C GLY A 66 7.77 -2.39 10.56
N SER A 67 8.06 -1.24 9.99
CA SER A 67 7.27 -0.03 10.22
C SER A 67 5.86 -0.19 9.66
N GLU A 68 4.87 0.13 10.47
CA GLU A 68 3.47 0.24 10.07
C GLU A 68 3.22 1.66 9.57
N THR A 69 2.67 1.81 8.36
CA THR A 69 2.50 3.09 7.68
C THR A 69 1.13 3.21 7.05
N ASP A 70 0.79 4.41 6.57
CA ASP A 70 -0.42 4.69 5.82
C ASP A 70 -0.39 3.98 4.45
N LEU A 71 -1.55 3.78 3.86
CA LEU A 71 -1.76 3.14 2.54
C LEU A 71 -1.02 3.86 1.39
N ASP A 72 -0.69 5.14 1.55
CA ASP A 72 0.05 5.93 0.55
C ASP A 72 1.45 5.34 0.27
N LEU A 73 2.13 4.78 1.29
CA LEU A 73 3.43 4.12 1.10
C LEU A 73 3.32 2.93 0.14
N GLY A 74 2.18 2.23 0.19
CA GLY A 74 1.86 1.17 -0.77
C GLY A 74 1.74 1.69 -2.20
N HIS A 75 1.10 2.85 -2.40
CA HIS A 75 1.05 3.49 -3.72
C HIS A 75 2.45 3.85 -4.22
N TYR A 76 3.29 4.45 -3.35
CA TYR A 76 4.65 4.82 -3.72
C TYR A 76 5.44 3.60 -4.18
N GLU A 77 5.51 2.54 -3.37
CA GLU A 77 6.24 1.32 -3.72
C GLU A 77 5.72 0.65 -4.99
N ARG A 78 4.39 0.60 -5.18
CA ARG A 78 3.77 0.01 -6.39
C ARG A 78 4.17 0.73 -7.67
N PHE A 79 4.23 2.07 -7.62
CA PHE A 79 4.53 2.89 -8.80
C PHE A 79 6.03 2.96 -9.09
N ILE A 80 6.86 3.21 -8.06
CA ILE A 80 8.29 3.44 -8.30
C ILE A 80 9.14 2.16 -8.19
N ASP A 81 8.54 1.00 -7.84
CA ASP A 81 9.25 -0.27 -7.65
C ASP A 81 10.54 -0.09 -6.80
N GLU A 82 10.38 0.53 -5.65
CA GLU A 82 11.43 0.76 -4.66
C GLU A 82 10.88 0.42 -3.29
N ASN A 83 11.57 -0.44 -2.53
CA ASN A 83 11.17 -0.75 -1.17
C ASN A 83 11.48 0.43 -0.26
N MET A 84 10.51 0.84 0.54
CA MET A 84 10.63 1.92 1.50
C MET A 84 10.98 1.41 2.89
N SER A 85 11.38 2.32 3.76
CA SER A 85 11.75 2.09 5.15
C SER A 85 11.11 3.15 6.04
N SER A 86 11.29 3.05 7.35
CA SER A 86 10.88 4.07 8.33
C SER A 86 11.34 5.49 7.98
N MET A 87 12.43 5.61 7.22
CA MET A 87 12.90 6.93 6.73
C MET A 87 11.94 7.58 5.72
N ASN A 88 10.99 6.84 5.17
CA ASN A 88 10.05 7.31 4.16
C ASN A 88 8.71 7.79 4.72
N ASN A 89 8.54 7.72 6.05
CA ASN A 89 7.37 8.22 6.74
C ASN A 89 7.76 9.01 7.98
N ALA A 90 7.12 10.16 8.19
CA ALA A 90 7.28 10.96 9.40
C ALA A 90 5.93 11.54 9.82
N THR A 91 5.42 11.12 10.99
CA THR A 91 4.22 11.70 11.59
C THR A 91 4.58 12.85 12.52
N ALA A 92 3.63 13.78 12.76
CA ALA A 92 3.81 14.80 13.77
C ALA A 92 4.10 14.17 15.14
N GLY A 93 3.42 13.08 15.50
CA GLY A 93 3.67 12.37 16.77
C GLY A 93 5.12 11.92 16.93
N GLN A 94 5.72 11.33 15.88
CA GLN A 94 7.13 10.93 15.90
C GLN A 94 8.07 12.13 16.03
N VAL A 95 7.79 13.21 15.30
CA VAL A 95 8.61 14.44 15.34
C VAL A 95 8.59 15.05 16.72
N TYR A 96 7.38 15.26 17.28
CA TYR A 96 7.23 15.84 18.61
C TYR A 96 7.84 14.94 19.71
N SER A 97 7.60 13.63 19.68
CA SER A 97 8.24 12.70 20.63
C SER A 97 9.75 12.80 20.58
N THR A 98 10.36 12.82 19.38
CA THR A 98 11.81 12.92 19.22
C THR A 98 12.35 14.22 19.85
N VAL A 99 11.68 15.35 19.65
CA VAL A 99 12.11 16.64 20.22
C VAL A 99 11.93 16.66 21.74
N LEU A 100 10.82 16.14 22.26
CA LEU A 100 10.58 16.03 23.70
C LEU A 100 11.58 15.09 24.38
N ASP A 101 11.92 13.95 23.76
CA ASP A 101 12.93 13.03 24.28
C ASP A 101 14.31 13.68 24.32
N LYS A 102 14.67 14.46 23.31
CA LYS A 102 15.92 15.27 23.27
C LYS A 102 15.92 16.33 24.38
N GLU A 103 14.78 17.01 24.62
CA GLU A 103 14.65 17.97 25.71
C GLU A 103 14.85 17.28 27.06
N ARG A 104 14.12 16.19 27.32
CA ARG A 104 14.20 15.42 28.56
C ARG A 104 15.58 14.83 28.83
N SER A 105 16.33 14.50 27.78
CA SER A 105 17.72 14.00 27.87
C SER A 105 18.77 15.12 28.01
N GLY A 106 18.35 16.39 28.02
CA GLY A 106 19.25 17.55 28.14
C GLY A 106 20.04 17.89 26.87
N SER A 107 19.63 17.38 25.72
CA SER A 107 20.34 17.60 24.45
C SER A 107 20.35 19.06 23.97
N TYR A 108 19.43 19.86 24.51
CA TYR A 108 19.34 21.30 24.20
C TYR A 108 20.02 22.21 25.25
N LEU A 109 20.78 21.63 26.19
CA LEU A 109 21.64 22.35 27.14
C LEU A 109 20.93 23.49 27.93
N GLY A 110 19.63 23.34 28.18
CA GLY A 110 18.80 24.33 28.93
C GLY A 110 18.19 25.42 28.06
N GLU A 111 18.33 25.36 26.73
CA GLU A 111 17.64 26.30 25.85
C GLU A 111 16.12 26.13 25.90
N THR A 112 15.39 27.22 25.63
CA THR A 112 13.92 27.16 25.47
C THR A 112 13.57 26.44 24.18
N VAL A 113 12.94 25.26 24.28
CA VAL A 113 12.55 24.46 23.12
C VAL A 113 11.22 24.98 22.56
N GLN A 114 11.19 25.29 21.25
CA GLN A 114 10.06 25.91 20.56
C GLN A 114 9.76 25.14 19.24
N VAL A 115 8.59 25.41 18.65
CA VAL A 115 8.24 24.83 17.35
C VAL A 115 9.28 25.26 16.29
N ILE A 116 9.62 26.54 16.27
CA ILE A 116 10.73 27.08 15.49
C ILE A 116 11.84 27.46 16.48
N PRO A 117 13.06 26.92 16.36
CA PRO A 117 13.56 26.07 15.26
C PRO A 117 13.41 24.53 15.50
N HIS A 118 13.16 24.05 16.70
CA HIS A 118 13.45 22.67 17.11
C HIS A 118 12.58 21.63 16.39
N ILE A 119 11.26 21.85 16.29
CA ILE A 119 10.35 20.97 15.52
C ILE A 119 10.65 21.09 14.03
N THR A 120 10.83 22.30 13.51
CA THR A 120 11.13 22.51 12.08
C THR A 120 12.47 21.92 11.69
N ASP A 121 13.49 21.95 12.55
CA ASP A 121 14.80 21.34 12.31
C ASP A 121 14.73 19.81 12.31
N GLU A 122 13.94 19.22 13.21
CA GLU A 122 13.71 17.77 13.18
C GLU A 122 13.02 17.35 11.87
N ILE A 123 12.00 18.09 11.40
CA ILE A 123 11.33 17.82 10.12
C ILE A 123 12.31 17.96 8.95
N LYS A 124 13.09 19.06 8.90
CA LYS A 124 14.14 19.27 7.89
C LYS A 124 15.21 18.17 7.94
N GLY A 125 15.55 17.72 9.15
CA GLY A 125 16.49 16.62 9.37
C GLY A 125 16.04 15.33 8.68
N ARG A 126 14.76 14.95 8.84
CA ARG A 126 14.16 13.78 8.20
C ARG A 126 14.12 13.90 6.68
N MET A 127 13.72 15.05 6.14
CA MET A 127 13.78 15.29 4.69
C MET A 127 15.22 15.19 4.16
N ASN A 128 16.17 15.84 4.84
CA ASN A 128 17.56 15.84 4.45
C ASN A 128 18.24 14.47 4.60
N ALA A 129 17.78 13.57 5.47
CA ALA A 129 18.37 12.24 5.63
C ALA A 129 18.31 11.44 4.32
N LEU A 130 17.19 11.49 3.61
CA LEU A 130 17.08 10.88 2.27
C LEU A 130 17.95 11.59 1.24
N GLY A 131 17.99 12.93 1.24
CA GLY A 131 18.81 13.71 0.32
C GLY A 131 20.32 13.54 0.52
N LYS A 132 20.79 13.46 1.77
CA LYS A 132 22.20 13.26 2.12
C LYS A 132 22.71 11.86 1.81
N SER A 133 21.84 10.88 1.65
CA SER A 133 22.20 9.49 1.31
C SER A 133 22.96 9.38 -0.01
N LYS A 134 22.88 10.39 -0.89
CA LYS A 134 23.42 10.43 -2.27
C LYS A 134 22.97 9.25 -3.14
N LYS A 135 21.95 8.52 -2.69
CA LYS A 135 21.36 7.39 -3.44
C LYS A 135 20.37 7.87 -4.48
N TYR A 136 19.75 9.05 -4.26
CA TYR A 136 18.64 9.54 -5.06
C TYR A 136 18.98 10.86 -5.75
N ASP A 137 18.56 10.97 -7.01
CA ASP A 137 18.64 12.21 -7.79
C ASP A 137 17.53 13.16 -7.39
N VAL A 138 16.32 12.59 -7.08
CA VAL A 138 15.13 13.32 -6.69
C VAL A 138 14.49 12.68 -5.46
N VAL A 139 14.13 13.50 -4.48
CA VAL A 139 13.27 13.14 -3.34
C VAL A 139 11.97 13.91 -3.46
N ILE A 140 10.85 13.19 -3.48
CA ILE A 140 9.50 13.77 -3.48
C ILE A 140 8.99 13.76 -2.03
N CYS A 141 8.66 14.90 -1.47
CA CYS A 141 8.08 15.02 -0.13
C CYS A 141 6.59 15.35 -0.28
N GLU A 142 5.72 14.41 0.06
CA GLU A 142 4.27 14.63 0.08
C GLU A 142 3.82 14.98 1.49
N VAL A 143 3.10 16.09 1.63
CA VAL A 143 2.55 16.52 2.92
C VAL A 143 1.08 16.13 3.00
N GLY A 144 0.73 15.34 4.02
CA GLY A 144 -0.64 15.02 4.39
C GLY A 144 -1.41 16.26 4.84
N GLY A 145 -2.73 16.13 4.97
CA GLY A 145 -3.61 17.24 5.37
C GLY A 145 -3.81 18.28 4.27
N THR A 146 -4.26 19.45 4.66
CA THR A 146 -4.66 20.55 3.77
C THR A 146 -3.92 21.81 4.16
N VAL A 147 -3.43 22.57 3.16
CA VAL A 147 -2.82 23.89 3.40
C VAL A 147 -3.86 24.81 4.07
N GLY A 148 -3.54 25.29 5.26
CA GLY A 148 -4.43 26.06 6.12
C GLY A 148 -4.83 25.34 7.41
N ASP A 149 -4.64 24.00 7.47
CA ASP A 149 -4.84 23.24 8.71
C ASP A 149 -3.71 23.58 9.69
N ILE A 150 -4.08 23.70 10.98
CA ILE A 150 -3.14 24.06 12.06
C ILE A 150 -2.02 23.02 12.18
N GLU A 151 -2.38 21.74 12.05
CA GLU A 151 -1.47 20.61 12.19
C GLU A 151 -0.39 20.59 11.11
N SER A 152 -0.68 21.15 9.93
CA SER A 152 0.25 21.18 8.80
C SER A 152 1.27 22.32 8.89
N LEU A 153 1.04 23.34 9.69
CA LEU A 153 1.88 24.55 9.74
C LEU A 153 3.36 24.26 10.02
N PRO A 154 3.76 23.42 10.99
CA PRO A 154 5.17 23.14 11.23
C PRO A 154 5.88 22.49 10.04
N PHE A 155 5.17 21.62 9.29
CA PHE A 155 5.69 21.00 8.08
C PHE A 155 5.86 21.99 6.93
N LEU A 156 4.88 22.86 6.72
CA LEU A 156 4.94 23.91 5.70
C LEU A 156 6.04 24.93 5.99
N GLU A 157 6.22 25.32 7.27
CA GLU A 157 7.32 26.19 7.69
C GLU A 157 8.67 25.52 7.50
N ALA A 158 8.81 24.23 7.84
CA ALA A 158 10.04 23.47 7.60
C ALA A 158 10.37 23.40 6.09
N ILE A 159 9.36 23.22 5.23
CA ILE A 159 9.52 23.23 3.76
C ILE A 159 9.96 24.61 3.28
N ARG A 160 9.36 25.70 3.81
CA ARG A 160 9.76 27.07 3.47
C ARG A 160 11.24 27.31 3.76
N GLN A 161 11.68 26.93 4.97
CA GLN A 161 13.08 27.06 5.38
C GLN A 161 13.98 26.19 4.51
N LEU A 162 13.63 24.91 4.31
CA LEU A 162 14.45 23.99 3.49
C LEU A 162 14.53 24.45 2.03
N SER A 163 13.45 24.99 1.46
CA SER A 163 13.45 25.51 0.08
C SER A 163 14.42 26.70 -0.06
N LEU A 164 14.51 27.54 0.96
CA LEU A 164 15.47 28.65 1.01
C LEU A 164 16.91 28.11 1.09
N ASP A 165 17.18 27.13 1.97
CA ASP A 165 18.51 26.52 2.15
C ASP A 165 19.00 25.78 0.89
N LEU A 166 18.09 25.11 0.17
CA LEU A 166 18.40 24.38 -1.06
C LEU A 166 18.61 25.31 -2.25
N GLY A 167 17.88 26.43 -2.28
CA GLY A 167 17.78 27.33 -3.40
C GLY A 167 16.81 26.86 -4.47
N HIS A 168 16.24 27.82 -5.20
CA HIS A 168 15.20 27.62 -6.21
C HIS A 168 15.51 26.56 -7.26
N GLN A 169 16.78 26.40 -7.66
CA GLN A 169 17.20 25.40 -8.64
C GLN A 169 17.22 23.95 -8.11
N ASN A 170 17.07 23.74 -6.79
CA ASN A 170 17.13 22.42 -6.18
C ASN A 170 15.82 22.03 -5.48
N SER A 171 14.84 22.92 -5.45
CA SER A 171 13.52 22.70 -4.86
C SER A 171 12.41 23.12 -5.82
N LEU A 172 11.28 22.43 -5.76
CA LEU A 172 10.10 22.65 -6.60
C LEU A 172 8.84 22.36 -5.79
N ILE A 173 7.83 23.21 -5.90
CA ILE A 173 6.57 23.08 -5.18
C ILE A 173 5.43 22.80 -6.16
N ILE A 174 4.73 21.70 -5.94
CA ILE A 174 3.50 21.32 -6.64
C ILE A 174 2.34 21.46 -5.66
N HIS A 175 1.35 22.22 -6.02
CA HIS A 175 0.16 22.45 -5.20
C HIS A 175 -1.07 21.83 -5.88
N LEU A 176 -1.63 20.79 -5.26
CA LEU A 176 -2.87 20.16 -5.71
C LEU A 176 -4.06 20.96 -5.18
N THR A 177 -5.02 21.21 -6.04
CA THR A 177 -6.25 21.95 -5.73
C THR A 177 -7.45 21.33 -6.43
N LEU A 178 -8.64 21.78 -6.06
CA LEU A 178 -9.90 21.37 -6.68
C LEU A 178 -10.45 22.46 -7.60
N LEU A 179 -10.85 22.08 -8.79
CA LEU A 179 -11.72 22.86 -9.68
C LEU A 179 -13.10 22.20 -9.71
N PRO A 180 -14.01 22.56 -8.81
CA PRO A 180 -15.34 21.97 -8.81
C PRO A 180 -16.14 22.45 -10.01
N PHE A 181 -16.88 21.53 -10.62
CA PHE A 181 -17.89 21.84 -11.62
C PHE A 181 -19.23 22.06 -10.92
N ILE A 182 -19.90 23.14 -11.27
CA ILE A 182 -21.23 23.45 -10.71
C ILE A 182 -22.25 23.24 -11.83
N ASP A 183 -23.01 22.16 -11.73
CA ASP A 183 -24.00 21.77 -12.75
C ASP A 183 -25.00 22.87 -13.05
N ALA A 184 -25.49 23.58 -12.03
CA ALA A 184 -26.46 24.68 -12.17
C ALA A 184 -25.95 25.86 -13.03
N SER A 185 -24.63 26.12 -13.06
CA SER A 185 -24.03 27.18 -13.86
C SER A 185 -23.26 26.64 -15.08
N GLY A 186 -23.11 25.33 -15.22
CA GLY A 186 -22.42 24.68 -16.33
C GLY A 186 -20.93 25.01 -16.42
N GLU A 187 -20.26 25.37 -15.31
CA GLU A 187 -18.89 25.86 -15.37
C GLU A 187 -18.00 25.37 -14.21
N LEU A 188 -16.70 25.31 -14.48
CA LEU A 188 -15.67 25.09 -13.48
C LEU A 188 -15.41 26.36 -12.68
N LYS A 189 -15.37 26.24 -11.34
CA LYS A 189 -15.11 27.36 -10.43
C LYS A 189 -13.64 27.40 -10.02
N THR A 190 -13.00 28.54 -10.26
CA THR A 190 -11.57 28.76 -9.98
C THR A 190 -11.30 29.34 -8.57
N LYS A 191 -12.31 29.85 -7.89
CA LYS A 191 -12.14 30.52 -6.58
C LYS A 191 -11.55 29.62 -5.51
N PRO A 192 -11.94 28.32 -5.33
CA PRO A 192 -11.32 27.46 -4.33
C PRO A 192 -9.81 27.31 -4.54
N THR A 193 -9.37 27.14 -5.78
CA THR A 193 -7.92 27.09 -6.13
C THR A 193 -7.23 28.41 -5.81
N GLN A 194 -7.81 29.56 -6.17
CA GLN A 194 -7.23 30.89 -5.90
C GLN A 194 -7.03 31.12 -4.40
N HIS A 195 -8.05 30.80 -3.58
CA HIS A 195 -7.98 30.95 -2.11
C HIS A 195 -6.95 30.00 -1.50
N SER A 196 -6.86 28.77 -1.98
CA SER A 196 -5.88 27.79 -1.51
C SER A 196 -4.44 28.24 -1.81
N VAL A 197 -4.18 28.76 -3.02
CA VAL A 197 -2.85 29.31 -3.36
C VAL A 197 -2.55 30.58 -2.57
N MET A 198 -3.56 31.44 -2.33
CA MET A 198 -3.39 32.62 -1.49
C MET A 198 -2.97 32.20 -0.05
N LYS A 199 -3.62 31.18 0.51
CA LYS A 199 -3.27 30.64 1.84
C LYS A 199 -1.85 30.08 1.89
N LEU A 200 -1.41 29.38 0.83
CA LEU A 200 -0.04 28.88 0.72
C LEU A 200 0.97 30.05 0.66
N ARG A 201 0.65 31.12 -0.06
CA ARG A 201 1.51 32.33 -0.16
C ARG A 201 1.60 33.10 1.16
N GLU A 202 0.57 33.12 1.98
CA GLU A 202 0.60 33.71 3.32
C GLU A 202 1.67 33.05 4.22
N ILE A 203 1.95 31.76 3.98
CA ILE A 203 3.01 30.99 4.69
C ILE A 203 4.41 31.28 4.09
N GLY A 204 4.48 32.00 2.97
CA GLY A 204 5.72 32.31 2.28
C GLY A 204 6.15 31.25 1.23
N LEU A 205 5.24 30.37 0.81
CA LEU A 205 5.46 29.38 -0.24
C LEU A 205 4.74 29.77 -1.53
N THR A 206 5.43 29.68 -2.66
CA THR A 206 4.83 29.92 -3.98
C THR A 206 4.91 28.64 -4.82
N PRO A 207 3.80 28.15 -5.38
CA PRO A 207 3.83 26.95 -6.20
C PRO A 207 4.53 27.19 -7.54
N ASP A 208 5.34 26.21 -7.98
CA ASP A 208 5.87 26.15 -9.35
C ASP A 208 4.82 25.57 -10.31
N PHE A 209 4.03 24.62 -9.83
CA PHE A 209 2.95 23.99 -10.58
C PHE A 209 1.67 23.92 -9.73
N ILE A 210 0.53 24.11 -10.41
CA ILE A 210 -0.79 23.87 -9.83
C ILE A 210 -1.39 22.66 -10.52
N PHE A 211 -1.68 21.60 -9.76
CA PHE A 211 -2.39 20.44 -10.26
C PHE A 211 -3.86 20.57 -9.90
N CYS A 212 -4.69 20.71 -10.92
CA CYS A 212 -6.11 20.96 -10.77
C CYS A 212 -6.89 19.65 -10.84
N ARG A 213 -7.31 19.10 -9.68
CA ARG A 213 -8.26 17.99 -9.67
C ARG A 213 -9.60 18.47 -10.22
N THR A 214 -10.17 17.73 -11.18
CA THR A 214 -11.40 18.11 -11.86
C THR A 214 -12.06 16.90 -12.50
N GLN A 215 -13.37 16.97 -12.73
CA GLN A 215 -14.10 15.99 -13.53
C GLN A 215 -14.09 16.34 -15.02
N ASN A 216 -13.98 17.61 -15.33
CA ASN A 216 -14.08 18.14 -16.69
C ASN A 216 -12.75 18.68 -17.21
N LYS A 217 -12.63 18.78 -18.54
CA LYS A 217 -11.45 19.35 -19.20
C LYS A 217 -11.25 20.82 -18.81
N VAL A 218 -10.01 21.18 -18.47
CA VAL A 218 -9.64 22.57 -18.15
C VAL A 218 -9.34 23.32 -19.43
N THR A 219 -10.17 24.34 -19.73
CA THR A 219 -9.99 25.17 -20.91
C THR A 219 -8.79 26.10 -20.80
N LYS A 220 -8.35 26.67 -21.95
CA LYS A 220 -7.26 27.64 -21.98
C LYS A 220 -7.57 28.85 -21.09
N ASP A 221 -8.78 29.39 -21.18
CA ASP A 221 -9.21 30.60 -20.44
C ASP A 221 -9.14 30.35 -18.91
N ILE A 222 -9.50 29.14 -18.45
CA ILE A 222 -9.38 28.79 -17.06
C ILE A 222 -7.91 28.71 -16.65
N LYS A 223 -7.05 28.13 -17.50
CA LYS A 223 -5.59 28.07 -17.23
C LYS A 223 -4.98 29.47 -17.18
N ASP A 224 -5.33 30.34 -18.11
CA ASP A 224 -4.85 31.73 -18.17
C ASP A 224 -5.33 32.53 -16.94
N LYS A 225 -6.59 32.34 -16.53
CA LYS A 225 -7.15 32.96 -15.32
C LYS A 225 -6.43 32.48 -14.06
N LEU A 226 -6.22 31.16 -13.90
CA LEU A 226 -5.48 30.63 -12.74
C LEU A 226 -4.02 31.10 -12.74
N ALA A 227 -3.38 31.13 -13.90
CA ALA A 227 -2.02 31.62 -14.04
C ALA A 227 -1.86 33.05 -13.50
N LEU A 228 -2.78 33.94 -13.88
CA LEU A 228 -2.79 35.32 -13.43
C LEU A 228 -2.98 35.43 -11.90
N PHE A 229 -4.04 34.81 -11.36
CA PHE A 229 -4.37 34.93 -9.94
C PHE A 229 -3.41 34.18 -9.00
N CYS A 230 -2.80 33.09 -9.48
CA CYS A 230 -1.94 32.24 -8.68
C CYS A 230 -0.44 32.49 -8.89
N ASN A 231 -0.09 33.44 -9.77
CA ASN A 231 1.30 33.81 -10.07
C ASN A 231 2.15 32.62 -10.58
N VAL A 232 1.60 31.87 -11.53
CA VAL A 232 2.30 30.77 -12.23
C VAL A 232 2.15 30.95 -13.74
N GLN A 233 2.99 30.29 -14.53
CA GLN A 233 2.79 30.25 -15.98
C GLN A 233 1.54 29.42 -16.33
N ALA A 234 0.78 29.80 -17.36
CA ALA A 234 -0.38 29.04 -17.80
C ALA A 234 -0.06 27.58 -18.19
N SER A 235 1.16 27.36 -18.71
CA SER A 235 1.70 26.03 -19.00
C SER A 235 1.97 25.18 -17.75
N HIS A 236 2.03 25.77 -16.57
CA HIS A 236 2.25 25.13 -15.27
C HIS A 236 0.93 24.87 -14.51
N VAL A 237 -0.20 25.27 -15.07
CA VAL A 237 -1.53 24.84 -14.63
C VAL A 237 -1.84 23.50 -15.30
N ILE A 238 -1.73 22.43 -14.53
CA ILE A 238 -1.81 21.04 -14.98
C ILE A 238 -3.19 20.48 -14.65
N GLU A 239 -3.86 19.95 -15.65
CA GLU A 239 -5.11 19.21 -15.48
C GLU A 239 -4.81 17.85 -14.85
N ASN A 240 -5.45 17.56 -13.72
CA ASN A 240 -5.42 16.26 -13.06
C ASN A 240 -6.85 15.71 -12.98
N ARG A 241 -7.37 15.28 -14.14
CA ARG A 241 -8.75 14.86 -14.32
C ARG A 241 -9.00 13.48 -13.71
N ASP A 242 -10.25 13.22 -13.34
CA ASP A 242 -10.69 11.89 -12.94
C ASP A 242 -10.49 10.88 -14.07
N VAL A 243 -9.94 9.74 -13.75
CA VAL A 243 -9.62 8.65 -14.68
C VAL A 243 -10.19 7.33 -14.14
N SER A 244 -10.33 6.33 -15.01
CA SER A 244 -10.93 5.05 -14.65
C SER A 244 -10.00 4.19 -13.78
N SER A 245 -8.70 4.44 -13.82
CA SER A 245 -7.69 3.77 -13.01
C SER A 245 -6.59 4.73 -12.59
N ILE A 246 -6.12 4.60 -11.34
CA ILE A 246 -4.97 5.39 -10.84
C ILE A 246 -3.72 5.25 -11.72
N TYR A 247 -3.57 4.15 -12.43
CA TYR A 247 -2.46 3.88 -13.34
C TYR A 247 -2.48 4.71 -14.62
N GLU A 248 -3.61 5.37 -14.93
CA GLU A 248 -3.70 6.31 -16.05
C GLU A 248 -3.16 7.70 -15.70
N VAL A 249 -3.09 8.04 -14.41
CA VAL A 249 -2.66 9.37 -13.97
C VAL A 249 -1.28 9.75 -14.52
N PRO A 250 -0.24 8.89 -14.50
CA PRO A 250 1.05 9.25 -15.11
C PRO A 250 0.94 9.58 -16.60
N LEU A 251 0.08 8.86 -17.36
CA LEU A 251 -0.12 9.14 -18.78
C LEU A 251 -0.79 10.49 -19.00
N LEU A 252 -1.85 10.78 -18.22
CA LEU A 252 -2.55 12.07 -18.25
C LEU A 252 -1.61 13.25 -17.95
N LEU A 253 -0.70 13.09 -17.00
CA LEU A 253 0.30 14.09 -16.65
C LEU A 253 1.34 14.25 -17.77
N GLU A 254 1.80 13.14 -18.35
CA GLU A 254 2.82 13.18 -19.42
C GLU A 254 2.27 13.69 -20.77
N GLU A 255 0.98 13.54 -21.07
CA GLU A 255 0.31 14.22 -22.20
C GLU A 255 0.48 15.75 -22.13
N GLN A 256 0.65 16.29 -20.92
CA GLN A 256 0.92 17.70 -20.67
C GLN A 256 2.42 18.01 -20.54
N ASN A 257 3.30 17.06 -20.89
CA ASN A 257 4.77 17.17 -20.83
C ASN A 257 5.31 17.48 -19.42
N ILE A 258 4.70 16.92 -18.37
CA ILE A 258 5.06 17.26 -16.98
C ILE A 258 6.51 16.88 -16.67
N THR A 259 6.99 15.72 -17.14
CA THR A 259 8.36 15.28 -16.91
C THR A 259 9.37 16.28 -17.49
N LYS A 260 9.14 16.72 -18.72
CA LYS A 260 9.99 17.74 -19.38
C LYS A 260 10.02 19.04 -18.58
N LYS A 261 8.85 19.52 -18.14
CA LYS A 261 8.73 20.77 -17.37
C LYS A 261 9.44 20.69 -16.01
N ILE A 262 9.23 19.59 -15.26
CA ILE A 262 9.91 19.36 -13.99
C ILE A 262 11.43 19.27 -14.21
N CYS A 263 11.88 18.49 -15.20
CA CYS A 263 13.30 18.36 -15.51
C CYS A 263 13.93 19.71 -15.90
N GLN A 264 13.28 20.51 -16.74
CA GLN A 264 13.74 21.85 -17.10
C GLN A 264 13.87 22.76 -15.87
N ARG A 265 12.84 22.77 -14.99
CA ARG A 265 12.80 23.59 -13.79
C ARG A 265 13.91 23.21 -12.78
N LEU A 266 14.25 21.93 -12.68
CA LEU A 266 15.29 21.41 -11.77
C LEU A 266 16.67 21.26 -12.42
N GLY A 267 16.85 21.64 -13.69
CA GLY A 267 18.10 21.49 -14.42
C GLY A 267 18.50 20.05 -14.70
N LEU A 268 17.51 19.16 -14.87
CA LEU A 268 17.68 17.75 -15.23
C LEU A 268 17.49 17.55 -16.73
N LYS A 269 18.17 16.57 -17.33
CA LYS A 269 18.14 16.32 -18.79
C LYS A 269 17.72 14.89 -19.08
N ASN A 270 16.45 14.57 -18.84
CA ASN A 270 15.96 13.20 -19.00
C ASN A 270 14.59 13.17 -19.71
N LYS A 271 14.33 12.08 -20.44
CA LYS A 271 13.07 11.83 -21.15
C LYS A 271 12.45 10.52 -20.67
N PRO A 272 11.17 10.48 -20.31
CA PRO A 272 10.55 9.27 -19.79
C PRO A 272 10.33 8.23 -20.89
N SER A 273 10.42 6.95 -20.51
CA SER A 273 9.99 5.80 -21.29
C SER A 273 8.72 5.22 -20.66
N ILE A 274 7.58 5.48 -21.27
CA ILE A 274 6.25 5.14 -20.73
C ILE A 274 5.55 3.98 -21.46
N ASP A 275 6.28 3.28 -22.36
CA ASP A 275 5.67 2.23 -23.21
C ASP A 275 5.18 1.03 -22.39
N LYS A 276 5.90 0.66 -21.32
CA LYS A 276 5.44 -0.39 -20.40
C LYS A 276 4.09 -0.04 -19.79
N LEU A 277 3.95 1.20 -19.29
CA LEU A 277 2.71 1.65 -18.69
C LEU A 277 1.57 1.75 -19.71
N LYS A 278 1.86 2.21 -20.92
CA LYS A 278 0.87 2.22 -22.01
C LYS A 278 0.36 0.82 -22.31
N ASN A 279 1.26 -0.16 -22.40
CA ASN A 279 0.89 -1.55 -22.61
C ASN A 279 0.08 -2.12 -21.44
N PHE A 280 0.49 -1.81 -20.19
CA PHE A 280 -0.26 -2.19 -19.00
C PHE A 280 -1.70 -1.65 -19.06
N ILE A 281 -1.88 -0.36 -19.33
CA ILE A 281 -3.21 0.27 -19.42
C ILE A 281 -4.02 -0.28 -20.60
N LYS A 282 -3.39 -0.54 -21.74
CA LYS A 282 -4.05 -1.17 -22.89
C LYS A 282 -4.65 -2.53 -22.52
N THR A 283 -3.88 -3.39 -21.86
CA THR A 283 -4.35 -4.70 -21.40
C THR A 283 -5.40 -4.58 -20.30
N TYR A 284 -5.20 -3.66 -19.34
CA TYR A 284 -6.16 -3.40 -18.27
C TYR A 284 -7.54 -3.00 -18.81
N LYS A 285 -7.59 -2.11 -19.82
CA LYS A 285 -8.84 -1.63 -20.44
C LYS A 285 -9.49 -2.65 -21.38
N ASN A 286 -8.69 -3.50 -22.00
CA ASN A 286 -9.15 -4.47 -22.99
C ASN A 286 -8.62 -5.86 -22.66
N PRO A 287 -9.07 -6.46 -21.54
CA PRO A 287 -8.65 -7.79 -21.14
C PRO A 287 -9.24 -8.86 -22.08
N GLY A 288 -8.49 -9.91 -22.36
CA GLY A 288 -8.92 -11.02 -23.24
C GLY A 288 -9.99 -11.92 -22.64
N SER A 289 -10.23 -11.85 -21.31
CA SER A 289 -11.20 -12.66 -20.56
C SER A 289 -11.55 -12.00 -19.24
N ALA A 290 -12.49 -12.60 -18.49
CA ALA A 290 -12.80 -12.21 -17.13
C ALA A 290 -12.97 -13.44 -16.25
N ILE A 291 -12.60 -13.33 -14.97
CA ILE A 291 -12.81 -14.36 -13.94
C ILE A 291 -13.38 -13.73 -12.67
N LYS A 292 -14.11 -14.52 -11.90
CA LYS A 292 -14.68 -14.11 -10.62
C LYS A 292 -13.91 -14.73 -9.46
N ILE A 293 -13.34 -13.87 -8.61
CA ILE A 293 -12.63 -14.30 -7.39
C ILE A 293 -13.42 -13.85 -6.16
N ALA A 294 -13.79 -14.82 -5.31
CA ALA A 294 -14.42 -14.52 -4.03
C ALA A 294 -13.37 -14.02 -3.04
N MET A 295 -13.56 -12.78 -2.56
CA MET A 295 -12.81 -12.17 -1.47
C MET A 295 -13.54 -12.42 -0.15
N CYS A 296 -13.06 -13.39 0.65
CA CYS A 296 -13.73 -13.89 1.84
C CYS A 296 -13.27 -13.19 3.11
N GLY A 297 -13.75 -11.96 3.32
CA GLY A 297 -13.38 -11.07 4.41
C GLY A 297 -14.47 -10.75 5.41
N LYS A 298 -14.18 -9.87 6.36
CA LYS A 298 -15.15 -9.32 7.32
C LYS A 298 -15.49 -7.84 7.06
N TYR A 299 -14.64 -7.12 6.30
CA TYR A 299 -14.82 -5.71 5.94
C TYR A 299 -15.27 -5.58 4.48
N THR A 300 -16.32 -6.30 4.11
CA THR A 300 -16.80 -6.38 2.71
C THR A 300 -17.39 -5.07 2.18
N GLU A 301 -17.68 -4.11 3.06
CA GLU A 301 -18.18 -2.77 2.72
C GLU A 301 -17.07 -1.71 2.66
N LEU A 302 -15.87 -2.03 3.16
CA LEU A 302 -14.72 -1.11 3.20
C LEU A 302 -13.60 -1.64 2.29
N HIS A 303 -13.65 -1.30 1.03
CA HIS A 303 -12.71 -1.81 0.02
C HIS A 303 -11.26 -1.35 0.27
N ASP A 304 -11.05 -0.16 0.82
CA ASP A 304 -9.72 0.36 1.13
C ASP A 304 -8.98 -0.41 2.23
N ALA A 305 -9.68 -1.21 3.06
CA ALA A 305 -9.05 -2.13 4.00
C ALA A 305 -8.30 -3.29 3.31
N TYR A 306 -8.53 -3.51 2.02
CA TYR A 306 -7.91 -4.57 1.20
C TYR A 306 -7.23 -3.99 -0.05
N LYS A 307 -6.79 -2.73 0.02
CA LYS A 307 -6.27 -2.00 -1.13
C LYS A 307 -5.12 -2.73 -1.83
N SER A 308 -4.12 -3.21 -1.09
CA SER A 308 -2.99 -3.94 -1.67
C SER A 308 -3.40 -5.24 -2.34
N ILE A 309 -4.42 -5.95 -1.83
CA ILE A 309 -4.95 -7.17 -2.47
C ILE A 309 -5.64 -6.82 -3.79
N THR A 310 -6.51 -5.78 -3.79
CA THR A 310 -7.20 -5.35 -5.01
C THR A 310 -6.22 -4.90 -6.09
N GLU A 311 -5.19 -4.14 -5.72
CA GLU A 311 -4.12 -3.75 -6.65
C GLU A 311 -3.33 -4.97 -7.15
N SER A 312 -3.04 -5.95 -6.28
CA SER A 312 -2.35 -7.18 -6.68
C SER A 312 -3.16 -7.99 -7.70
N PHE A 313 -4.49 -7.99 -7.59
CA PHE A 313 -5.36 -8.59 -8.62
C PHE A 313 -5.32 -7.84 -9.94
N ILE A 314 -5.25 -6.51 -9.92
CA ILE A 314 -5.07 -5.72 -11.16
C ILE A 314 -3.75 -6.10 -11.83
N HIS A 315 -2.64 -6.10 -11.08
CA HIS A 315 -1.33 -6.46 -11.61
C HIS A 315 -1.32 -7.90 -12.20
N ALA A 316 -1.81 -8.87 -11.42
CA ALA A 316 -1.88 -10.27 -11.84
C ALA A 316 -2.85 -10.47 -13.02
N GLY A 317 -3.95 -9.73 -13.05
CA GLY A 317 -4.93 -9.75 -14.14
C GLY A 317 -4.30 -9.27 -15.45
N VAL A 318 -3.57 -8.16 -15.42
CA VAL A 318 -2.87 -7.63 -16.61
C VAL A 318 -1.82 -8.62 -17.11
N GLU A 319 -1.00 -9.21 -16.25
CA GLU A 319 -0.01 -10.21 -16.66
C GLU A 319 -0.63 -11.49 -17.27
N ASN A 320 -1.86 -11.83 -16.87
CA ASN A 320 -2.61 -12.99 -17.40
C ASN A 320 -3.60 -12.62 -18.51
N ASN A 321 -3.62 -11.36 -18.94
CA ASN A 321 -4.58 -10.83 -19.93
C ASN A 321 -6.03 -11.16 -19.58
N THR A 322 -6.40 -10.98 -18.31
CA THR A 322 -7.74 -11.25 -17.78
C THR A 322 -8.18 -10.17 -16.80
N LYS A 323 -9.47 -9.87 -16.77
CA LYS A 323 -10.07 -9.02 -15.73
C LYS A 323 -10.41 -9.88 -14.52
N VAL A 324 -9.99 -9.47 -13.34
CA VAL A 324 -10.41 -10.08 -12.08
C VAL A 324 -11.60 -9.30 -11.53
N GLU A 325 -12.75 -9.95 -11.47
CA GLU A 325 -13.96 -9.43 -10.84
C GLU A 325 -14.04 -9.94 -9.41
N ILE A 326 -13.93 -9.02 -8.44
CA ILE A 326 -13.95 -9.37 -7.03
C ILE A 326 -15.39 -9.49 -6.55
N VAL A 327 -15.75 -10.69 -6.08
CA VAL A 327 -17.02 -10.96 -5.41
C VAL A 327 -16.80 -10.92 -3.90
N TRP A 328 -17.31 -9.91 -3.24
CA TRP A 328 -17.16 -9.73 -1.79
C TRP A 328 -18.07 -10.67 -1.02
N VAL A 329 -17.49 -11.57 -0.22
CA VAL A 329 -18.22 -12.58 0.56
C VAL A 329 -18.01 -12.36 2.05
N ASN A 330 -19.09 -12.00 2.75
CA ASN A 330 -19.09 -11.92 4.21
C ASN A 330 -19.16 -13.33 4.82
N THR A 331 -18.04 -13.78 5.38
CA THR A 331 -17.89 -15.12 5.95
C THR A 331 -18.71 -15.35 7.23
N GLU A 332 -19.22 -14.32 7.88
CA GLU A 332 -20.13 -14.46 9.02
C GLU A 332 -21.47 -15.12 8.63
N LYS A 333 -21.84 -15.01 7.36
CA LYS A 333 -23.06 -15.61 6.81
C LYS A 333 -22.90 -17.08 6.42
N ILE A 334 -21.66 -17.62 6.42
CA ILE A 334 -21.36 -19.02 6.08
C ILE A 334 -21.26 -19.84 7.37
N LYS A 335 -22.28 -20.64 7.69
CA LYS A 335 -22.36 -21.43 8.92
C LYS A 335 -22.40 -22.94 8.68
N ASN A 336 -22.53 -23.38 7.43
CA ASN A 336 -22.58 -24.79 7.04
C ASN A 336 -22.19 -24.96 5.57
N ASP A 337 -21.98 -26.22 5.15
CA ASP A 337 -21.56 -26.56 3.78
C ASP A 337 -22.57 -26.09 2.72
N LYS A 338 -23.88 -26.18 2.98
CA LYS A 338 -24.92 -25.72 2.04
C LYS A 338 -24.82 -24.22 1.75
N GLN A 339 -24.51 -23.42 2.78
CA GLN A 339 -24.32 -21.97 2.59
C GLN A 339 -23.01 -21.67 1.88
N ALA A 340 -21.96 -22.47 2.12
CA ALA A 340 -20.71 -22.35 1.36
C ALA A 340 -20.95 -22.65 -0.13
N HIS A 341 -21.63 -23.75 -0.47
CA HIS A 341 -21.98 -24.07 -1.86
C HIS A 341 -22.75 -22.93 -2.54
N LYS A 342 -23.74 -22.35 -1.86
CA LYS A 342 -24.49 -21.22 -2.41
C LYS A 342 -23.66 -19.96 -2.59
N ALA A 343 -22.70 -19.70 -1.68
CA ALA A 343 -21.88 -18.49 -1.72
C ALA A 343 -20.81 -18.54 -2.83
N PHE A 344 -20.38 -19.75 -3.22
CA PHE A 344 -19.29 -19.94 -4.17
C PHE A 344 -19.74 -20.54 -5.51
N ASP A 345 -21.05 -20.54 -5.76
CA ASP A 345 -21.58 -20.87 -7.08
C ASP A 345 -21.06 -19.86 -8.12
N ASN A 346 -20.55 -20.37 -9.25
CA ASN A 346 -19.94 -19.57 -10.34
C ASN A 346 -18.73 -18.70 -9.90
N ILE A 347 -17.91 -19.21 -8.97
CA ILE A 347 -16.66 -18.58 -8.53
C ILE A 347 -15.46 -19.37 -9.06
N ASP A 348 -14.53 -18.69 -9.74
CA ASP A 348 -13.35 -19.29 -10.38
C ASP A 348 -12.16 -19.43 -9.43
N GLY A 349 -12.16 -18.69 -8.32
CA GLY A 349 -11.10 -18.74 -7.31
C GLY A 349 -11.55 -18.11 -5.99
N ILE A 350 -10.94 -18.55 -4.90
CA ILE A 350 -11.27 -18.09 -3.54
C ILE A 350 -10.01 -17.54 -2.86
N LEU A 351 -10.10 -16.30 -2.36
CA LEU A 351 -9.06 -15.71 -1.52
C LEU A 351 -9.60 -15.44 -0.11
N ILE A 352 -8.89 -15.93 0.91
CA ILE A 352 -9.11 -15.54 2.31
C ILE A 352 -7.99 -14.59 2.72
N PRO A 353 -8.29 -13.30 2.96
CA PRO A 353 -7.30 -12.30 3.32
C PRO A 353 -6.83 -12.41 4.76
N GLY A 354 -5.77 -11.68 5.08
CA GLY A 354 -5.32 -11.43 6.44
C GLY A 354 -6.38 -10.77 7.32
N GLY A 355 -6.18 -10.83 8.61
CA GLY A 355 -7.08 -10.23 9.61
C GLY A 355 -6.83 -10.73 11.02
N PHE A 356 -7.60 -10.20 11.97
CA PHE A 356 -7.48 -10.52 13.39
C PHE A 356 -8.85 -10.83 14.00
N GLY A 357 -8.85 -11.62 15.09
CA GLY A 357 -10.02 -11.91 15.90
C GLY A 357 -10.89 -13.06 15.36
N SER A 358 -11.85 -13.49 16.17
CA SER A 358 -12.67 -14.67 15.93
C SER A 358 -13.89 -14.43 15.03
N ARG A 359 -14.22 -13.18 14.70
CA ARG A 359 -15.39 -12.83 13.90
C ARG A 359 -15.28 -13.40 12.49
N GLY A 360 -16.24 -14.22 12.07
CA GLY A 360 -16.26 -14.89 10.76
C GLY A 360 -15.24 -16.03 10.59
N ALA A 361 -14.52 -16.43 11.65
CA ALA A 361 -13.46 -17.45 11.55
C ALA A 361 -13.99 -18.81 11.11
N GLU A 362 -15.11 -19.30 11.68
CA GLU A 362 -15.69 -20.58 11.28
C GLU A 362 -16.14 -20.56 9.81
N GLY A 363 -16.73 -19.46 9.33
CA GLY A 363 -17.07 -19.30 7.92
C GLY A 363 -15.85 -19.35 7.00
N LYS A 364 -14.70 -18.77 7.41
CA LYS A 364 -13.44 -18.87 6.66
C LYS A 364 -12.89 -20.30 6.63
N ILE A 365 -13.01 -21.04 7.74
CA ILE A 365 -12.61 -22.45 7.80
C ILE A 365 -13.49 -23.29 6.85
N LEU A 366 -14.82 -23.08 6.85
CA LEU A 366 -15.74 -23.71 5.90
C LEU A 366 -15.45 -23.33 4.45
N THR A 367 -15.04 -22.08 4.21
CA THR A 367 -14.62 -21.60 2.88
C THR A 367 -13.37 -22.35 2.40
N SER A 368 -12.37 -22.53 3.25
CA SER A 368 -11.17 -23.32 2.94
C SER A 368 -11.52 -24.79 2.66
N LYS A 369 -12.41 -25.39 3.48
CA LYS A 369 -12.92 -26.75 3.26
C LYS A 369 -13.57 -26.87 1.88
N TYR A 370 -14.46 -25.94 1.54
CA TYR A 370 -15.16 -25.92 0.24
C TYR A 370 -14.15 -25.87 -0.92
N ALA A 371 -13.18 -24.95 -0.87
CA ALA A 371 -12.16 -24.82 -1.91
C ALA A 371 -11.38 -26.11 -2.11
N ARG A 372 -10.94 -26.73 -1.00
CA ARG A 372 -10.18 -27.98 -1.00
C ARG A 372 -10.96 -29.17 -1.58
N GLU A 373 -12.24 -29.32 -1.20
CA GLU A 373 -13.07 -30.47 -1.58
C GLU A 373 -13.63 -30.36 -3.00
N ASN A 374 -13.80 -29.13 -3.50
CA ASN A 374 -14.36 -28.87 -4.85
C ASN A 374 -13.30 -28.46 -5.88
N ASN A 375 -12.00 -28.57 -5.55
CA ASN A 375 -10.89 -28.20 -6.43
C ASN A 375 -10.95 -26.75 -6.94
N VAL A 376 -11.54 -25.84 -6.19
CA VAL A 376 -11.56 -24.41 -6.53
C VAL A 376 -10.23 -23.77 -6.16
N PRO A 377 -9.52 -23.12 -7.07
CA PRO A 377 -8.27 -22.41 -6.76
C PRO A 377 -8.37 -21.55 -5.51
N PHE A 378 -7.41 -21.70 -4.61
CA PHE A 378 -7.43 -21.10 -3.27
C PHE A 378 -6.11 -20.38 -2.96
N LEU A 379 -6.21 -19.16 -2.44
CA LEU A 379 -5.10 -18.43 -1.84
C LEU A 379 -5.48 -17.97 -0.43
N GLY A 380 -4.77 -18.47 0.59
CA GLY A 380 -4.95 -18.08 1.99
C GLY A 380 -3.80 -17.20 2.46
N ILE A 381 -4.08 -15.92 2.80
CA ILE A 381 -3.06 -14.96 3.26
C ILE A 381 -3.16 -14.83 4.78
N CYS A 382 -2.05 -15.03 5.51
CA CYS A 382 -1.92 -14.84 6.96
C CYS A 382 -3.02 -15.61 7.73
N LEU A 383 -4.09 -14.95 8.14
CA LEU A 383 -5.26 -15.60 8.74
C LEU A 383 -5.88 -16.67 7.82
N GLY A 384 -5.81 -16.46 6.50
CA GLY A 384 -6.30 -17.42 5.51
C GLY A 384 -5.53 -18.73 5.52
N LEU A 385 -4.20 -18.70 5.63
CA LEU A 385 -3.38 -19.90 5.86
C LEU A 385 -3.80 -20.59 7.18
N GLN A 386 -3.97 -19.82 8.25
CA GLN A 386 -4.34 -20.37 9.57
C GLN A 386 -5.70 -21.08 9.52
N CYS A 387 -6.69 -20.50 8.83
CA CYS A 387 -8.00 -21.13 8.62
C CYS A 387 -7.88 -22.43 7.80
N ALA A 388 -7.02 -22.46 6.78
CA ALA A 388 -6.75 -23.66 5.99
C ALA A 388 -6.09 -24.78 6.80
N VAL A 389 -5.16 -24.44 7.70
CA VAL A 389 -4.55 -25.40 8.64
C VAL A 389 -5.58 -25.96 9.61
N ILE A 390 -6.50 -25.14 10.12
CA ILE A 390 -7.57 -25.59 11.02
C ILE A 390 -8.54 -26.52 10.28
N ASP A 391 -8.97 -26.17 9.06
CA ASP A 391 -9.78 -27.04 8.21
C ASP A 391 -9.11 -28.40 8.01
N TYR A 392 -7.86 -28.40 7.60
CA TYR A 392 -7.10 -29.62 7.32
C TYR A 392 -6.94 -30.49 8.57
N ALA A 393 -6.66 -29.87 9.70
CA ALA A 393 -6.56 -30.58 10.97
C ALA A 393 -7.89 -31.22 11.39
N ARG A 394 -9.02 -30.52 11.23
CA ARG A 394 -10.35 -31.02 11.60
C ARG A 394 -10.83 -32.12 10.66
N ASN A 395 -10.80 -31.89 9.36
CA ASN A 395 -11.51 -32.68 8.36
C ASN A 395 -10.65 -33.75 7.70
N VAL A 396 -9.32 -33.59 7.64
CA VAL A 396 -8.40 -34.57 7.05
C VAL A 396 -7.62 -35.35 8.11
N CYS A 397 -7.19 -34.67 9.19
CA CYS A 397 -6.43 -35.31 10.28
C CYS A 397 -7.31 -35.82 11.43
N ASN A 398 -8.65 -35.64 11.35
CA ASN A 398 -9.63 -36.06 12.37
C ASN A 398 -9.37 -35.49 13.77
N ILE A 399 -8.87 -34.23 13.85
CA ILE A 399 -8.70 -33.49 15.11
C ILE A 399 -9.90 -32.56 15.27
N LYS A 400 -11.07 -33.10 15.65
CA LYS A 400 -12.39 -32.40 15.59
C LYS A 400 -12.47 -31.06 16.30
N ASP A 401 -11.70 -30.85 17.39
CA ASP A 401 -11.65 -29.60 18.17
C ASP A 401 -10.42 -28.75 17.88
N ALA A 402 -9.69 -29.02 16.77
CA ALA A 402 -8.59 -28.19 16.33
C ALA A 402 -9.02 -26.72 16.14
N ASN A 403 -8.25 -25.78 16.70
CA ASN A 403 -8.58 -24.36 16.64
C ASN A 403 -7.33 -23.48 16.75
N SER A 404 -7.52 -22.18 16.59
CA SER A 404 -6.54 -21.14 16.94
C SER A 404 -6.66 -20.76 18.41
N ALA A 405 -5.52 -20.52 19.07
CA ALA A 405 -5.49 -19.90 20.40
C ALA A 405 -6.10 -18.48 20.40
N GLU A 406 -6.12 -17.82 19.24
CA GLU A 406 -6.78 -16.53 19.06
C GLU A 406 -8.32 -16.64 19.10
N PHE A 407 -8.88 -17.64 18.41
CA PHE A 407 -10.34 -17.78 18.30
C PHE A 407 -10.94 -18.46 19.52
N LYS A 408 -10.23 -19.48 20.04
CA LYS A 408 -10.66 -20.28 21.19
C LYS A 408 -9.49 -20.53 22.14
N PRO A 409 -9.18 -19.59 23.07
CA PRO A 409 -8.02 -19.69 23.97
C PRO A 409 -7.98 -20.97 24.81
N LYS A 410 -9.16 -21.56 25.09
CA LYS A 410 -9.33 -22.82 25.86
C LYS A 410 -9.44 -24.07 24.99
N ALA A 411 -9.17 -23.99 23.67
CA ALA A 411 -9.19 -25.17 22.80
C ALA A 411 -8.17 -26.22 23.26
N LYS A 412 -8.55 -27.51 23.18
CA LYS A 412 -7.67 -28.64 23.54
C LYS A 412 -6.53 -28.77 22.54
N HIS A 413 -6.83 -28.63 21.24
CA HIS A 413 -5.87 -28.75 20.16
C HIS A 413 -5.66 -27.39 19.46
N LYS A 414 -4.69 -26.63 19.97
CA LYS A 414 -4.30 -25.32 19.39
C LYS A 414 -3.33 -25.56 18.24
N VAL A 415 -3.87 -25.85 17.05
CA VAL A 415 -3.05 -26.05 15.83
C VAL A 415 -2.45 -24.75 15.31
N ILE A 416 -3.05 -23.61 15.70
CA ILE A 416 -2.50 -22.27 15.58
C ILE A 416 -2.29 -21.73 16.99
N ASN A 417 -1.08 -21.27 17.31
CA ASN A 417 -0.72 -20.88 18.67
C ASN A 417 0.09 -19.57 18.67
N LEU A 418 0.11 -18.91 19.82
CA LEU A 418 0.92 -17.73 20.04
C LEU A 418 2.40 -18.11 20.06
N MET A 419 3.25 -17.33 19.39
CA MET A 419 4.71 -17.48 19.47
C MET A 419 5.19 -17.31 20.92
N GLU A 420 6.25 -18.00 21.31
CA GLU A 420 6.82 -17.85 22.64
C GLU A 420 7.28 -16.42 22.92
N SER A 421 7.91 -15.78 21.95
CA SER A 421 8.32 -14.37 22.01
C SER A 421 7.15 -13.39 22.21
N GLN A 422 5.92 -13.78 21.86
CA GLN A 422 4.72 -12.95 21.99
C GLN A 422 3.99 -13.12 23.33
N ARG A 423 4.38 -14.08 24.18
CA ARG A 423 3.67 -14.40 25.44
C ARG A 423 3.84 -13.34 26.52
N ALA A 424 4.94 -12.61 26.54
CA ALA A 424 5.30 -11.63 27.57
C ALA A 424 4.89 -10.19 27.24
N ILE A 425 4.29 -9.95 26.05
CA ILE A 425 4.03 -8.60 25.55
C ILE A 425 2.75 -8.02 26.17
N LYS A 426 2.89 -6.89 26.89
CA LYS A 426 1.79 -6.13 27.51
C LYS A 426 1.25 -5.03 26.58
N LEU A 427 2.12 -4.34 25.83
CA LEU A 427 1.75 -3.29 24.88
C LEU A 427 1.49 -3.92 23.51
N LYS A 428 0.40 -3.53 22.83
CA LYS A 428 -0.03 -4.17 21.57
C LYS A 428 0.51 -3.51 20.31
N GLY A 429 0.83 -2.22 20.32
CA GLY A 429 1.37 -1.49 19.18
C GLY A 429 2.81 -1.90 18.86
N GLY A 430 3.15 -2.08 17.59
CA GLY A 430 4.52 -2.35 17.12
C GLY A 430 5.19 -3.64 17.62
N THR A 431 4.43 -4.59 18.17
CA THR A 431 4.99 -5.77 18.87
C THR A 431 4.66 -7.11 18.22
N MET A 432 4.01 -7.09 17.06
CA MET A 432 3.77 -8.28 16.25
C MET A 432 5.07 -8.75 15.56
N ARG A 433 5.03 -9.88 14.88
CA ARG A 433 6.02 -10.20 13.86
C ARG A 433 5.74 -9.28 12.66
N LEU A 434 6.55 -8.25 12.51
CA LEU A 434 6.40 -7.17 11.56
C LEU A 434 7.61 -7.09 10.63
N GLY A 435 7.36 -6.77 9.34
CA GLY A 435 8.40 -6.57 8.36
C GLY A 435 8.83 -7.83 7.64
N SER A 436 9.96 -7.74 6.96
CA SER A 436 10.49 -8.80 6.11
C SER A 436 11.20 -9.90 6.90
N TYR A 437 10.84 -11.15 6.59
CA TYR A 437 11.51 -12.35 7.10
C TYR A 437 11.81 -13.31 5.97
N ASP A 438 12.91 -14.03 6.11
CA ASP A 438 13.31 -15.06 5.16
C ASP A 438 12.34 -16.26 5.20
N CYS A 439 12.10 -16.85 4.04
CA CYS A 439 11.34 -18.07 3.88
C CYS A 439 12.12 -18.99 2.93
N ASP A 440 12.54 -20.14 3.42
CA ASP A 440 13.23 -21.17 2.64
C ASP A 440 12.19 -22.09 2.01
N ILE A 441 12.29 -22.26 0.67
CA ILE A 441 11.29 -22.94 -0.15
C ILE A 441 11.79 -24.33 -0.54
N GLU A 442 10.98 -25.36 -0.29
CA GLU A 442 11.25 -26.74 -0.66
C GLU A 442 11.19 -26.93 -2.19
N VAL A 443 12.25 -27.52 -2.76
CA VAL A 443 12.36 -27.79 -4.19
C VAL A 443 11.32 -28.84 -4.63
N GLY A 444 10.72 -28.66 -5.79
CA GLY A 444 9.70 -29.57 -6.32
C GLY A 444 8.27 -29.24 -5.88
N THR A 445 8.07 -28.13 -5.17
CA THR A 445 6.78 -27.62 -4.72
C THR A 445 6.19 -26.60 -5.71
N LYS A 446 4.88 -26.29 -5.58
CA LYS A 446 4.24 -25.20 -6.35
C LYS A 446 4.92 -23.86 -6.03
N ALA A 447 5.16 -23.61 -4.74
CA ALA A 447 5.84 -22.39 -4.31
C ALA A 447 7.20 -22.24 -5.00
N PHE A 448 8.02 -23.30 -5.04
CA PHE A 448 9.30 -23.26 -5.75
C PHE A 448 9.16 -23.01 -7.26
N SER A 449 8.18 -23.64 -7.89
CA SER A 449 7.94 -23.45 -9.33
C SER A 449 7.60 -22.00 -9.70
N VAL A 450 6.99 -21.28 -8.78
CA VAL A 450 6.51 -19.89 -8.92
C VAL A 450 7.59 -18.87 -8.64
N TYR A 451 8.27 -19.01 -7.51
CA TYR A 451 9.35 -18.09 -7.12
C TYR A 451 10.68 -18.37 -7.84
N ARG A 452 10.94 -19.63 -8.18
CA ARG A 452 12.21 -20.10 -8.79
C ARG A 452 13.44 -19.71 -7.97
N LYS A 453 13.28 -19.66 -6.64
CA LYS A 453 14.30 -19.33 -5.66
C LYS A 453 14.18 -20.26 -4.46
N LYS A 454 15.31 -20.65 -3.87
CA LYS A 454 15.35 -21.48 -2.65
C LYS A 454 15.05 -20.67 -1.38
N SER A 455 15.31 -19.38 -1.40
CA SER A 455 14.99 -18.49 -0.29
C SER A 455 14.41 -17.19 -0.83
N ILE A 456 13.38 -16.68 -0.17
CA ILE A 456 12.70 -15.42 -0.45
C ILE A 456 12.58 -14.63 0.84
N SER A 457 12.29 -13.34 0.73
CA SER A 457 12.02 -12.47 1.86
C SER A 457 10.66 -11.81 1.67
N GLU A 458 9.76 -12.00 2.64
CA GLU A 458 8.37 -11.53 2.56
C GLU A 458 7.94 -10.82 3.83
N ARG A 459 6.93 -9.94 3.73
CA ARG A 459 6.47 -9.08 4.84
C ARG A 459 5.40 -9.76 5.68
N HIS A 460 5.50 -9.60 6.99
CA HIS A 460 4.62 -10.20 7.99
C HIS A 460 3.91 -9.13 8.83
N ARG A 461 2.70 -9.50 9.32
CA ARG A 461 1.93 -8.71 10.28
C ARG A 461 1.01 -9.64 11.08
N HIS A 462 1.56 -10.39 12.04
CA HIS A 462 0.78 -11.35 12.84
C HIS A 462 1.45 -11.71 14.16
N ARG A 463 0.68 -12.38 15.06
CA ARG A 463 1.14 -12.86 16.37
C ARG A 463 1.10 -14.39 16.49
N TYR A 464 0.25 -15.04 15.69
CA TYR A 464 -0.04 -16.46 15.80
C TYR A 464 0.58 -17.21 14.62
N GLU A 465 1.06 -18.42 14.90
CA GLU A 465 1.79 -19.30 13.98
C GLU A 465 1.22 -20.71 13.98
N VAL A 466 1.52 -21.48 12.95
CA VAL A 466 1.25 -22.92 12.91
C VAL A 466 2.02 -23.60 14.03
N ASN A 467 1.33 -24.41 14.82
CA ASN A 467 1.94 -25.14 15.94
C ASN A 467 2.68 -26.37 15.44
N ASN A 468 4.00 -26.37 15.57
CA ASN A 468 4.90 -27.43 15.09
C ASN A 468 4.56 -28.84 15.65
N LYS A 469 3.88 -28.93 16.80
CA LYS A 469 3.42 -30.23 17.36
C LYS A 469 2.51 -31.00 16.42
N TYR A 470 1.83 -30.30 15.51
CA TYR A 470 0.86 -30.91 14.58
C TYR A 470 1.38 -31.04 13.15
N VAL A 471 2.51 -30.41 12.79
CA VAL A 471 3.08 -30.40 11.44
C VAL A 471 3.30 -31.82 10.91
N ASN A 472 3.98 -32.69 11.69
CA ASN A 472 4.24 -34.05 11.27
C ASN A 472 2.96 -34.87 11.01
N LYS A 473 1.91 -34.65 11.81
CA LYS A 473 0.62 -35.34 11.62
C LYS A 473 -0.05 -34.91 10.32
N MET A 474 -0.02 -33.61 10.02
CA MET A 474 -0.60 -33.06 8.79
C MET A 474 0.23 -33.45 7.55
N LYS A 475 1.57 -33.44 7.66
CA LYS A 475 2.47 -33.88 6.58
C LYS A 475 2.24 -35.34 6.18
N LYS A 476 2.04 -36.23 7.16
CA LYS A 476 1.70 -37.65 6.92
C LYS A 476 0.35 -37.84 6.21
N LYS A 477 -0.53 -36.86 6.29
CA LYS A 477 -1.84 -36.86 5.60
C LYS A 477 -1.83 -36.14 4.25
N GLY A 478 -0.67 -35.58 3.83
CA GLY A 478 -0.48 -35.00 2.50
C GLY A 478 -0.46 -33.48 2.41
N LEU A 479 -0.53 -32.76 3.55
CA LEU A 479 -0.28 -31.32 3.55
C LEU A 479 1.22 -31.07 3.37
N ILE A 480 1.59 -30.28 2.39
CA ILE A 480 2.98 -29.90 2.13
C ILE A 480 3.26 -28.56 2.83
N PHE A 481 4.34 -28.51 3.57
CA PHE A 481 4.89 -27.30 4.18
C PHE A 481 6.05 -26.84 3.30
N SER A 482 5.70 -26.15 2.23
CA SER A 482 6.63 -25.79 1.15
C SER A 482 7.51 -24.58 1.45
N GLY A 483 7.18 -23.80 2.48
CA GLY A 483 8.00 -22.69 2.96
C GLY A 483 8.17 -22.72 4.47
N MET A 484 9.40 -22.53 4.92
CA MET A 484 9.77 -22.48 6.33
C MET A 484 10.70 -21.31 6.61
N ASN A 485 10.57 -20.66 7.75
CA ASN A 485 11.65 -19.86 8.29
C ASN A 485 12.49 -20.76 9.21
N GLU A 486 13.64 -21.24 8.73
CA GLU A 486 14.46 -22.19 9.48
C GLU A 486 15.03 -21.60 10.77
N LYS A 487 15.36 -20.30 10.78
CA LYS A 487 15.91 -19.61 11.96
C LYS A 487 14.92 -19.55 13.12
N LEU A 488 13.65 -19.34 12.81
CA LEU A 488 12.57 -19.27 13.80
C LEU A 488 11.85 -20.62 13.98
N GLY A 489 12.08 -21.58 13.09
CA GLY A 489 11.43 -22.88 13.08
C GLY A 489 9.92 -22.79 12.84
N VAL A 490 9.44 -21.83 12.02
CA VAL A 490 8.00 -21.60 11.79
C VAL A 490 7.62 -21.81 10.34
N VAL A 491 6.36 -22.22 10.13
CA VAL A 491 5.77 -22.48 8.81
C VAL A 491 5.40 -21.15 8.13
N GLU A 492 5.82 -21.02 6.88
CA GLU A 492 5.55 -19.84 6.06
C GLU A 492 4.58 -20.12 4.91
N ILE A 493 4.68 -21.31 4.28
CA ILE A 493 3.81 -21.67 3.14
C ILE A 493 3.32 -23.10 3.30
N ILE A 494 2.03 -23.30 3.03
CA ILE A 494 1.41 -24.62 2.90
C ILE A 494 0.82 -24.79 1.52
N GLU A 495 0.79 -26.04 1.00
CA GLU A 495 0.15 -26.34 -0.27
C GLU A 495 -0.37 -27.77 -0.37
N LEU A 496 -1.29 -28.03 -1.33
CA LEU A 496 -1.76 -29.36 -1.71
C LEU A 496 -1.27 -29.74 -3.09
N LYS A 497 -0.59 -30.89 -3.21
CA LYS A 497 0.03 -31.36 -4.46
C LYS A 497 -0.99 -31.56 -5.58
N ASN A 498 -2.06 -32.29 -5.29
CA ASN A 498 -3.03 -32.74 -6.29
C ASN A 498 -4.19 -31.77 -6.52
N HIS A 499 -4.16 -30.60 -5.91
CA HIS A 499 -5.14 -29.54 -6.12
C HIS A 499 -4.69 -28.61 -7.24
N PRO A 500 -5.58 -28.07 -8.09
CA PRO A 500 -5.20 -27.11 -9.16
C PRO A 500 -4.32 -25.98 -8.63
N TRP A 501 -4.78 -25.31 -7.58
CA TRP A 501 -4.04 -24.32 -6.81
C TRP A 501 -4.61 -24.22 -5.38
N PHE A 502 -3.91 -24.75 -4.41
CA PHE A 502 -4.24 -24.57 -3.00
C PHE A 502 -2.96 -24.17 -2.28
N VAL A 503 -2.82 -22.88 -2.03
CA VAL A 503 -1.64 -22.30 -1.39
C VAL A 503 -2.08 -21.39 -0.27
N GLY A 504 -1.45 -21.55 0.90
CA GLY A 504 -1.56 -20.60 2.00
C GLY A 504 -0.20 -20.05 2.37
N CYS A 505 -0.08 -18.76 2.64
CA CYS A 505 1.13 -18.10 3.10
C CYS A 505 0.88 -17.33 4.40
N GLN A 506 1.85 -17.37 5.34
CA GLN A 506 1.74 -16.66 6.61
C GLN A 506 2.07 -15.16 6.44
N PHE A 507 2.90 -14.84 5.48
CA PHE A 507 3.24 -13.48 5.09
C PHE A 507 2.17 -12.84 4.20
N HIS A 508 2.36 -11.56 3.87
CA HIS A 508 1.47 -10.71 3.09
C HIS A 508 2.05 -10.42 1.70
N PRO A 509 1.82 -11.29 0.69
CA PRO A 509 2.37 -11.13 -0.66
C PRO A 509 1.83 -9.88 -1.38
N GLU A 510 0.64 -9.39 -1.00
CA GLU A 510 0.03 -8.19 -1.55
C GLU A 510 0.88 -6.94 -1.34
N LEU A 511 1.69 -6.90 -0.28
CA LEU A 511 2.55 -5.75 0.04
C LEU A 511 3.75 -5.62 -0.89
N LYS A 512 4.09 -6.67 -1.65
CA LYS A 512 5.22 -6.68 -2.59
C LYS A 512 4.83 -6.76 -4.07
N SER A 513 3.55 -6.62 -4.41
CA SER A 513 3.10 -6.53 -5.80
C SER A 513 3.36 -5.14 -6.39
N ARG A 514 3.78 -5.06 -7.64
CA ARG A 514 4.17 -3.82 -8.35
C ARG A 514 3.46 -3.71 -9.69
N VAL A 515 3.34 -2.48 -10.22
CA VAL A 515 2.72 -2.23 -11.54
C VAL A 515 3.41 -3.02 -12.65
N ASP A 516 4.73 -2.96 -12.68
CA ASP A 516 5.54 -3.61 -13.71
C ASP A 516 5.84 -5.10 -13.41
N LYS A 517 5.38 -5.62 -12.25
CA LYS A 517 5.69 -6.98 -11.79
C LYS A 517 4.69 -7.44 -10.73
N ALA A 518 3.69 -8.19 -11.15
CA ALA A 518 2.75 -8.81 -10.23
C ALA A 518 3.46 -9.78 -9.27
N HIS A 519 3.01 -9.81 -8.02
CA HIS A 519 3.55 -10.79 -7.07
C HIS A 519 3.31 -12.23 -7.56
N PRO A 520 4.31 -13.12 -7.51
CA PRO A 520 4.23 -14.45 -8.13
C PRO A 520 3.03 -15.29 -7.66
N LEU A 521 2.70 -15.27 -6.36
CA LEU A 521 1.55 -16.02 -5.83
C LEU A 521 0.22 -15.51 -6.39
N PHE A 522 0.03 -14.20 -6.55
CA PHE A 522 -1.17 -13.62 -7.16
C PHE A 522 -1.25 -13.95 -8.65
N ARG A 523 -0.14 -13.84 -9.37
CA ARG A 523 -0.07 -14.16 -10.79
C ARG A 523 -0.49 -15.60 -11.08
N GLU A 524 0.09 -16.57 -10.38
CA GLU A 524 -0.22 -17.98 -10.60
C GLU A 524 -1.58 -18.39 -10.04
N PHE A 525 -2.07 -17.75 -8.98
CA PHE A 525 -3.43 -17.94 -8.49
C PHE A 525 -4.46 -17.51 -9.54
N VAL A 526 -4.31 -16.31 -10.11
CA VAL A 526 -5.18 -15.80 -11.20
C VAL A 526 -5.09 -16.72 -12.43
N LYS A 527 -3.90 -17.18 -12.78
CA LYS A 527 -3.69 -18.12 -13.90
C LYS A 527 -4.39 -19.46 -13.67
N ALA A 528 -4.32 -20.00 -12.46
CA ALA A 528 -5.01 -21.24 -12.10
C ALA A 528 -6.54 -21.06 -12.12
N SER A 529 -7.05 -19.95 -11.60
CA SER A 529 -8.48 -19.61 -11.66
C SER A 529 -8.98 -19.49 -13.10
N LEU A 530 -8.21 -18.82 -13.97
CA LEU A 530 -8.53 -18.71 -15.40
C LEU A 530 -8.52 -20.05 -16.12
N LYS A 531 -7.66 -20.99 -15.72
CA LYS A 531 -7.63 -22.34 -16.29
C LYS A 531 -8.85 -23.16 -15.89
N GLU A 532 -9.28 -23.06 -14.64
CA GLU A 532 -10.45 -23.79 -14.15
C GLU A 532 -11.78 -23.21 -14.72
N SER A 533 -11.89 -21.88 -14.89
CA SER A 533 -13.07 -21.23 -15.47
C SER A 533 -13.35 -21.64 -16.93
N ARG A 534 -12.33 -22.18 -17.63
CA ARG A 534 -12.43 -22.65 -19.02
C ARG A 534 -12.79 -24.14 -19.15
N LYS A 535 -12.91 -24.85 -18.03
CA LYS A 535 -13.37 -26.24 -17.97
C LYS A 535 -14.88 -26.31 -17.83
#